data_69c183eb5f38e6441b595870a9c1e7ec
#
_entry.id   69c183eb5f38e6441b595870a9c1e7ec
#
_cell.length_a   1.000
_cell.length_b   1.000
_cell.length_c   1.000
_cell.angle_alpha   90.00
_cell.angle_beta   90.00
_cell.angle_gamma   90.00
#
_symmetry.space_group_name_H-M   'P 1'
#
loop_
_entity.id
_entity.type
_entity.pdbx_description
1 polymer ?
#
loop_
_entity_poly.entity_id
_entity_poly.type
_entity_poly.pdbx_seq_one_letter_code
_entity_poly.pdbx_strand_id
1 'polypeptide(L)'
;VRIKDSSSGEFTRRKSPKKGALCHILGELVYLPSLLNHPNFAVEVALINEEQHSTYDAKARRGRGGWRTRGRHLLALVDRMRIDAVEDLLGFVLEPLESPFSTQDLAKAMGQPVDLARQLAYCLRHGGLISVCGKQGNALLYQMTR
;
A
#
# COMPACT_ATOMS: atom_id res chain seq x y z
N VAL A 1 11.97 12.03 3.82
CA VAL A 1 12.74 13.26 3.55
C VAL A 1 13.80 12.95 2.49
N ARG A 2 14.04 13.89 1.59
CA ARG A 2 15.11 13.79 0.59
C ARG A 2 16.13 14.88 0.86
N ILE A 3 17.39 14.48 0.97
CA ILE A 3 18.53 15.39 1.01
C ILE A 3 19.23 15.30 -0.33
N LYS A 4 19.51 16.45 -0.93
CA LYS A 4 20.30 16.56 -2.13
C LYS A 4 21.55 17.37 -1.80
N ASP A 5 22.70 16.80 -2.15
CA ASP A 5 23.99 17.44 -2.06
C ASP A 5 24.44 17.82 -3.48
N SER A 6 24.62 19.10 -3.70
CA SER A 6 25.15 19.63 -4.97
C SER A 6 26.68 19.53 -4.97
N SER A 7 27.28 19.57 -6.15
CA SER A 7 28.74 19.61 -6.32
C SER A 7 29.41 20.86 -5.70
N SER A 8 28.63 21.85 -5.29
CA SER A 8 29.06 23.06 -4.57
C SER A 8 29.05 22.90 -3.05
N GLY A 9 28.71 21.73 -2.50
CA GLY A 9 28.59 21.50 -1.07
C GLY A 9 27.33 22.06 -0.43
N GLU A 10 26.37 22.53 -1.22
CA GLU A 10 25.07 22.98 -0.71
C GLU A 10 24.12 21.81 -0.52
N PHE A 11 23.50 21.78 0.65
CA PHE A 11 22.47 20.78 0.99
C PHE A 11 21.07 21.36 0.84
N THR A 12 20.22 20.67 0.10
CA THR A 12 18.80 20.95 0.10
C THR A 12 18.04 19.82 0.76
N ARG A 13 17.21 20.15 1.76
CA ARG A 13 16.33 19.19 2.44
C ARG A 13 14.90 19.39 1.99
N ARG A 14 14.27 18.34 1.49
CA ARG A 14 12.91 18.38 0.95
C ARG A 14 12.06 17.23 1.49
N LYS A 15 10.85 17.53 1.97
CA LYS A 15 9.85 16.50 2.25
C LYS A 15 9.47 15.77 0.95
N SER A 16 9.39 14.44 1.01
CA SER A 16 8.85 13.68 -0.11
C SER A 16 7.34 13.94 -0.24
N PRO A 17 6.81 14.18 -1.44
CA PRO A 17 5.37 14.27 -1.66
C PRO A 17 4.67 12.92 -1.50
N LYS A 18 5.40 11.81 -1.65
CA LYS A 18 4.84 10.46 -1.46
C LYS A 18 4.71 10.17 0.03
N LYS A 19 3.49 9.87 0.44
CA LYS A 19 3.16 9.35 1.77
C LYS A 19 2.80 7.87 1.63
N GLY A 20 3.42 7.03 2.45
CA GLY A 20 3.04 5.63 2.59
C GLY A 20 1.80 5.50 3.47
N ALA A 21 1.06 4.41 3.28
CA ALA A 21 0.03 3.93 4.18
C ALA A 21 0.13 2.41 4.27
N LEU A 22 -0.28 1.82 5.40
CA LEU A 22 -0.22 0.36 5.59
C LEU A 22 -0.99 -0.39 4.51
N CYS A 23 -2.12 0.14 4.05
CA CYS A 23 -2.95 -0.46 3.01
C CYS A 23 -2.28 -0.54 1.62
N HIS A 24 -1.17 0.16 1.40
CA HIS A 24 -0.42 0.05 0.15
C HIS A 24 0.21 -1.35 -0.04
N ILE A 25 0.30 -2.16 1.01
CA ILE A 25 0.71 -3.57 0.93
C ILE A 25 -0.24 -4.40 0.04
N LEU A 26 -1.49 -3.97 -0.11
CA LEU A 26 -2.46 -4.64 -0.98
C LEU A 26 -1.96 -4.77 -2.42
N GLY A 27 -1.15 -3.80 -2.89
CA GLY A 27 -0.51 -3.87 -4.21
C GLY A 27 0.44 -5.05 -4.39
N GLU A 28 1.00 -5.58 -3.30
CA GLU A 28 1.86 -6.76 -3.30
C GLU A 28 1.06 -8.04 -3.01
N LEU A 29 0.08 -7.97 -2.09
CA LEU A 29 -0.72 -9.13 -1.69
C LEU A 29 -1.59 -9.68 -2.82
N VAL A 30 -1.96 -8.87 -3.81
CA VAL A 30 -2.71 -9.34 -5.01
C VAL A 30 -1.92 -10.38 -5.82
N TYR A 31 -0.60 -10.46 -5.67
CA TYR A 31 0.24 -11.47 -6.34
C TYR A 31 0.36 -12.78 -5.55
N LEU A 32 -0.07 -12.81 -4.28
CA LEU A 32 0.03 -13.99 -3.41
C LEU A 32 -1.28 -14.28 -2.65
N PRO A 33 -2.45 -14.18 -3.27
CA PRO A 33 -3.72 -14.26 -2.54
C PRO A 33 -3.95 -15.64 -1.89
N SER A 34 -3.38 -16.70 -2.47
CA SER A 34 -3.46 -18.07 -1.93
C SER A 34 -2.65 -18.29 -0.65
N LEU A 35 -1.69 -17.41 -0.36
CA LEU A 35 -0.87 -17.52 0.85
C LEU A 35 -1.52 -16.86 2.07
N LEU A 36 -2.50 -15.98 1.88
CA LEU A 36 -3.15 -15.24 2.99
C LEU A 36 -3.83 -16.13 4.03
N ASN A 37 -4.23 -17.36 3.65
CA ASN A 37 -4.82 -18.34 4.57
C ASN A 37 -3.88 -19.53 4.84
N HIS A 38 -2.61 -19.42 4.46
CA HIS A 38 -1.67 -20.51 4.69
C HIS A 38 -1.15 -20.46 6.14
N PRO A 39 -1.23 -21.57 6.92
CA PRO A 39 -0.95 -21.56 8.37
C PRO A 39 0.50 -21.18 8.73
N ASN A 40 1.43 -21.31 7.78
CA ASN A 40 2.85 -20.96 7.97
C ASN A 40 3.24 -19.65 7.26
N PHE A 41 2.27 -18.80 6.94
CA PHE A 41 2.51 -17.52 6.28
C PHE A 41 1.93 -16.39 7.11
N ALA A 42 2.74 -15.39 7.36
CA ALA A 42 2.32 -14.14 7.97
C ALA A 42 3.08 -12.98 7.32
N VAL A 43 2.45 -11.83 7.26
CA VAL A 43 3.05 -10.61 6.74
C VAL A 43 3.03 -9.55 7.84
N GLU A 44 4.18 -8.98 8.15
CA GLU A 44 4.26 -7.80 8.99
C GLU A 44 4.60 -6.58 8.13
N VAL A 45 3.73 -5.58 8.15
CA VAL A 45 3.88 -4.34 7.40
C VAL A 45 4.32 -3.26 8.36
N ALA A 46 5.45 -2.62 8.04
CA ALA A 46 5.99 -1.51 8.82
C ALA A 46 5.88 -0.20 8.02
N LEU A 47 5.22 0.80 8.60
CA LEU A 47 5.23 2.15 8.08
C LEU A 47 6.39 2.91 8.70
N ILE A 48 7.32 3.36 7.88
CA ILE A 48 8.55 3.98 8.33
C ILE A 48 8.72 5.40 7.79
N ASN A 49 9.41 6.22 8.57
CA ASN A 49 10.00 7.45 8.06
C ASN A 49 11.44 7.17 7.65
N GLU A 50 11.78 7.52 6.42
CA GLU A 50 13.14 7.39 5.90
C GLU A 50 13.68 8.72 5.39
N GLU A 51 14.99 8.84 5.42
CA GLU A 51 15.74 9.92 4.80
C GLU A 51 16.55 9.35 3.62
N GLN A 52 16.33 9.91 2.43
CA GLN A 52 17.06 9.51 1.24
C GLN A 52 18.12 10.55 0.91
N HIS A 53 19.38 10.15 0.88
CA HIS A 53 20.51 10.96 0.47
C HIS A 53 20.78 10.79 -1.02
N SER A 54 20.92 11.89 -1.74
CA SER A 54 21.26 11.90 -3.16
C SER A 54 22.37 12.90 -3.42
N THR A 55 23.35 12.50 -4.19
CA THR A 55 24.46 13.37 -4.65
C THR A 55 24.35 13.63 -6.15
N TYR A 56 24.80 14.77 -6.61
CA TYR A 56 24.92 15.08 -8.01
C TYR A 56 26.13 14.36 -8.61
N ASP A 57 25.93 13.70 -9.73
CA ASP A 57 26.98 13.03 -10.51
C ASP A 57 26.76 13.33 -12.00
N ALA A 58 27.56 14.24 -12.53
CA ALA A 58 27.48 14.67 -13.94
C ALA A 58 27.69 13.51 -14.94
N LYS A 59 28.32 12.41 -14.51
CA LYS A 59 28.54 11.21 -15.31
C LYS A 59 27.36 10.23 -15.29
N ALA A 60 26.30 10.52 -14.51
CA ALA A 60 25.12 9.66 -14.45
C ALA A 60 24.31 9.76 -15.74
N ARG A 61 24.54 8.84 -16.66
CA ARG A 61 23.94 8.84 -18.02
C ARG A 61 22.44 8.55 -18.08
N ARG A 62 21.77 8.11 -16.99
CA ARG A 62 20.36 7.70 -17.01
C ARG A 62 19.56 8.32 -15.86
N GLY A 63 18.52 9.09 -16.23
CA GLY A 63 17.38 9.46 -15.40
C GLY A 63 17.67 10.45 -14.28
N ARG A 64 16.73 11.36 -14.03
CA ARG A 64 16.70 12.29 -12.89
C ARG A 64 17.78 13.40 -12.87
N GLY A 65 18.25 13.83 -14.06
CA GLY A 65 19.11 15.02 -14.16
C GLY A 65 20.43 14.94 -13.38
N GLY A 66 21.07 13.76 -13.39
CA GLY A 66 22.39 13.57 -12.76
C GLY A 66 22.36 13.28 -11.26
N TRP A 67 21.18 13.15 -10.62
CA TRP A 67 21.09 12.85 -9.20
C TRP A 67 21.14 11.33 -8.95
N ARG A 68 22.05 10.87 -8.09
CA ARG A 68 22.16 9.47 -7.64
C ARG A 68 21.82 9.34 -6.17
N THR A 69 20.97 8.38 -5.84
CA THR A 69 20.74 7.98 -4.45
C THR A 69 21.98 7.26 -3.94
N ARG A 70 22.56 7.74 -2.85
CA ARG A 70 23.74 7.15 -2.19
C ARG A 70 23.35 6.29 -0.99
N GLY A 71 22.25 6.62 -0.33
CA GLY A 71 21.83 5.87 0.84
C GLY A 71 20.40 6.22 1.26
N ARG A 72 19.88 5.37 2.11
CA ARG A 72 18.63 5.59 2.82
C ARG A 72 18.86 5.30 4.29
N HIS A 73 18.33 6.15 5.14
CA HIS A 73 18.44 6.02 6.59
C HIS A 73 17.05 5.92 7.18
N LEU A 74 16.82 4.90 8.00
CA LEU A 74 15.60 4.77 8.79
C LEU A 74 15.63 5.85 9.88
N LEU A 75 14.60 6.68 9.93
CA LEU A 75 14.45 7.72 10.96
C LEU A 75 13.55 7.25 12.10
N ALA A 76 12.43 6.61 11.77
CA ALA A 76 11.48 6.13 12.76
C ALA A 76 10.58 5.04 12.18
N LEU A 77 10.15 4.13 13.03
CA LEU A 77 8.98 3.28 12.83
C LEU A 77 7.75 4.09 13.27
N VAL A 78 6.82 4.30 12.35
CA VAL A 78 5.63 5.14 12.59
C VAL A 78 4.44 4.28 13.02
N ASP A 79 4.25 3.15 12.34
CA ASP A 79 3.13 2.24 12.56
C ASP A 79 3.49 0.85 12.02
N ARG A 80 2.76 -0.17 12.49
CA ARG A 80 2.90 -1.53 11.98
C ARG A 80 1.58 -2.28 12.06
N MET A 81 1.40 -3.23 11.15
CA MET A 81 0.27 -4.14 11.13
C MET A 81 0.78 -5.54 10.80
N ARG A 82 0.26 -6.53 11.51
CA ARG A 82 0.49 -7.94 11.23
C ARG A 82 -0.75 -8.54 10.58
N ILE A 83 -0.54 -9.35 9.56
CA ILE A 83 -1.57 -10.06 8.78
C ILE A 83 -1.22 -11.53 8.88
N ASP A 84 -1.98 -12.28 9.65
CA ASP A 84 -1.85 -13.73 9.82
C ASP A 84 -2.88 -14.49 8.97
N ALA A 85 -4.01 -13.82 8.63
CA ALA A 85 -5.08 -14.38 7.82
C ALA A 85 -5.76 -13.29 6.98
N VAL A 86 -6.59 -13.71 6.02
CA VAL A 86 -7.32 -12.78 5.15
C VAL A 86 -8.26 -11.85 5.92
N GLU A 87 -8.80 -12.31 7.05
CA GLU A 87 -9.68 -11.54 7.94
C GLU A 87 -9.00 -10.28 8.47
N ASP A 88 -7.70 -10.32 8.69
CA ASP A 88 -6.94 -9.18 9.19
C ASP A 88 -6.94 -8.00 8.20
N LEU A 89 -7.17 -8.27 6.91
CA LEU A 89 -7.30 -7.23 5.89
C LEU A 89 -8.54 -6.35 6.10
N LEU A 90 -9.55 -6.82 6.84
CA LEU A 90 -10.70 -6.00 7.21
C LEU A 90 -10.31 -4.83 8.13
N GLY A 91 -9.15 -4.89 8.76
CA GLY A 91 -8.58 -3.77 9.50
C GLY A 91 -8.31 -2.51 8.66
N PHE A 92 -8.31 -2.63 7.32
CA PHE A 92 -8.24 -1.47 6.43
C PHE A 92 -9.60 -0.81 6.17
N VAL A 93 -10.70 -1.42 6.59
CA VAL A 93 -12.06 -0.89 6.45
C VAL A 93 -12.41 -0.14 7.74
N LEU A 94 -12.47 1.18 7.66
CA LEU A 94 -12.62 2.06 8.82
C LEU A 94 -14.08 2.32 9.19
N GLU A 95 -15.00 2.17 8.22
CA GLU A 95 -16.43 2.40 8.41
C GLU A 95 -17.22 1.12 8.17
N PRO A 96 -18.37 0.93 8.81
CA PRO A 96 -19.24 -0.21 8.59
C PRO A 96 -19.63 -0.33 7.12
N LEU A 97 -19.60 -1.57 6.59
CA LEU A 97 -19.92 -1.87 5.21
C LEU A 97 -21.18 -2.74 5.15
N GLU A 98 -22.25 -2.18 4.59
CA GLU A 98 -23.51 -2.90 4.41
C GLU A 98 -23.45 -3.78 3.16
N SER A 99 -23.93 -5.03 3.27
CA SER A 99 -24.05 -5.94 2.12
C SER A 99 -25.41 -5.76 1.42
N PRO A 100 -25.47 -5.77 0.10
CA PRO A 100 -24.36 -5.90 -0.85
C PRO A 100 -23.62 -4.58 -1.07
N PHE A 101 -22.33 -4.63 -1.32
CA PHE A 101 -21.48 -3.47 -1.55
C PHE A 101 -20.65 -3.59 -2.84
N SER A 102 -20.32 -2.45 -3.42
CA SER A 102 -19.43 -2.33 -4.57
C SER A 102 -17.99 -1.98 -4.13
N THR A 103 -17.04 -2.01 -5.07
CA THR A 103 -15.68 -1.50 -4.82
C THR A 103 -15.63 0.00 -4.53
N GLN A 104 -16.65 0.77 -4.96
CA GLN A 104 -16.76 2.18 -4.62
C GLN A 104 -17.18 2.38 -3.17
N ASP A 105 -18.13 1.57 -2.69
CA ASP A 105 -18.54 1.60 -1.29
C ASP A 105 -17.38 1.17 -0.38
N LEU A 106 -16.65 0.13 -0.79
CA LEU A 106 -15.44 -0.31 -0.09
C LEU A 106 -14.37 0.79 -0.06
N ALA A 107 -14.17 1.52 -1.17
CA ALA A 107 -13.22 2.64 -1.23
C ALA A 107 -13.58 3.76 -0.25
N LYS A 108 -14.88 4.09 -0.13
CA LYS A 108 -15.38 5.06 0.85
C LYS A 108 -15.13 4.57 2.27
N ALA A 109 -15.49 3.33 2.56
CA ALA A 109 -15.31 2.72 3.88
C ALA A 109 -13.82 2.63 4.30
N MET A 110 -12.91 2.49 3.35
CA MET A 110 -11.47 2.54 3.56
C MET A 110 -10.91 3.97 3.66
N GLY A 111 -11.63 4.99 3.19
CA GLY A 111 -11.08 6.33 2.97
C GLY A 111 -9.92 6.34 1.98
N GLN A 112 -9.93 5.45 0.97
CA GLN A 112 -8.83 5.23 0.04
C GLN A 112 -9.31 5.24 -1.43
N PRO A 113 -8.40 5.44 -2.39
CA PRO A 113 -8.72 5.35 -3.81
C PRO A 113 -9.31 3.98 -4.19
N VAL A 114 -10.20 3.98 -5.20
CA VAL A 114 -10.92 2.77 -5.66
C VAL A 114 -9.97 1.66 -6.14
N ASP A 115 -8.77 1.98 -6.58
CA ASP A 115 -7.79 0.96 -6.99
C ASP A 115 -7.30 0.13 -5.81
N LEU A 116 -7.09 0.74 -4.63
CA LEU A 116 -6.77 0.00 -3.41
C LEU A 116 -7.96 -0.84 -2.94
N ALA A 117 -9.19 -0.32 -3.07
CA ALA A 117 -10.40 -1.08 -2.76
C ALA A 117 -10.58 -2.29 -3.70
N ARG A 118 -10.24 -2.16 -4.98
CA ARG A 118 -10.23 -3.29 -5.93
C ARG A 118 -9.22 -4.36 -5.51
N GLN A 119 -8.03 -3.94 -5.09
CA GLN A 119 -7.00 -4.87 -4.60
C GLN A 119 -7.45 -5.57 -3.32
N LEU A 120 -8.07 -4.84 -2.38
CA LEU A 120 -8.64 -5.43 -1.17
C LEU A 120 -9.75 -6.43 -1.52
N ALA A 121 -10.73 -6.04 -2.35
CA ALA A 121 -11.81 -6.93 -2.78
C ALA A 121 -11.29 -8.19 -3.46
N TYR A 122 -10.22 -8.06 -4.25
CA TYR A 122 -9.54 -9.21 -4.87
C TYR A 122 -8.98 -10.16 -3.81
N CYS A 123 -8.21 -9.67 -2.83
CA CYS A 123 -7.64 -10.48 -1.76
C CYS A 123 -8.73 -11.13 -0.90
N LEU A 124 -9.75 -10.38 -0.47
CA LEU A 124 -10.85 -10.89 0.34
C LEU A 124 -11.64 -11.98 -0.39
N ARG A 125 -11.88 -11.79 -1.69
CA ARG A 125 -12.58 -12.79 -2.51
C ARG A 125 -11.77 -14.06 -2.68
N HIS A 126 -10.49 -13.96 -2.99
CA HIS A 126 -9.61 -15.13 -3.13
C HIS A 126 -9.37 -15.84 -1.79
N GLY A 127 -9.38 -15.11 -0.69
CA GLY A 127 -9.35 -15.66 0.66
C GLY A 127 -10.68 -16.26 1.13
N GLY A 128 -11.74 -16.13 0.32
CA GLY A 128 -13.06 -16.72 0.62
C GLY A 128 -13.92 -15.91 1.58
N LEU A 129 -13.50 -14.69 1.93
CA LEU A 129 -14.21 -13.85 2.91
C LEU A 129 -15.38 -13.09 2.32
N ILE A 130 -15.33 -12.80 1.02
CA ILE A 130 -16.43 -12.21 0.26
C ILE A 130 -16.71 -12.98 -1.01
N SER A 131 -17.95 -12.92 -1.48
CA SER A 131 -18.39 -13.51 -2.75
C SER A 131 -19.13 -12.49 -3.60
N VAL A 132 -19.12 -12.70 -4.91
CA VAL A 132 -19.92 -11.88 -5.83
C VAL A 132 -21.39 -12.34 -5.74
N CYS A 133 -22.28 -11.43 -5.41
CA CYS A 133 -23.73 -11.70 -5.31
C CYS A 133 -24.56 -11.06 -6.43
N GLY A 134 -23.96 -10.17 -7.23
CA GLY A 134 -24.67 -9.49 -8.31
C GLY A 134 -23.84 -8.47 -9.06
N LYS A 135 -24.54 -7.65 -9.84
CA LYS A 135 -23.98 -6.50 -10.55
C LYS A 135 -24.93 -5.33 -10.50
N GLN A 136 -24.39 -4.12 -10.42
CA GLN A 136 -25.11 -2.87 -10.62
C GLN A 136 -24.42 -2.11 -11.76
N GLY A 137 -25.04 -2.10 -12.93
CA GLY A 137 -24.39 -1.65 -14.16
C GLY A 137 -23.15 -2.51 -14.46
N ASN A 138 -21.97 -1.88 -14.56
CA ASN A 138 -20.69 -2.56 -14.77
C ASN A 138 -19.97 -2.93 -13.47
N ALA A 139 -20.47 -2.50 -12.31
CA ALA A 139 -19.87 -2.79 -11.03
C ALA A 139 -20.33 -4.13 -10.46
N LEU A 140 -19.37 -4.95 -10.00
CA LEU A 140 -19.68 -6.15 -9.23
C LEU A 140 -20.16 -5.74 -7.82
N LEU A 141 -21.15 -6.47 -7.34
CA LEU A 141 -21.63 -6.40 -5.97
C LEU A 141 -21.13 -7.60 -5.18
N TYR A 142 -20.67 -7.33 -3.98
CA TYR A 142 -20.08 -8.30 -3.07
C TYR A 142 -20.93 -8.42 -1.81
N GLN A 143 -20.86 -9.58 -1.20
CA GLN A 143 -21.40 -9.85 0.13
C GLN A 143 -20.37 -10.62 0.96
N MET A 144 -20.46 -10.49 2.29
CA MET A 144 -19.64 -11.31 3.19
C MET A 144 -20.05 -12.78 3.04
N THR A 145 -19.05 -13.63 2.98
CA THR A 145 -19.26 -15.09 3.05
C THR A 145 -19.28 -15.47 4.53
N ARG A 146 -20.30 -16.22 4.93
CA ARG A 146 -20.43 -16.68 6.32
C ARG A 146 -19.41 -17.75 6.65
#